data_444d590ff802421fa9bf6e4a7f6b7ddd
#
_entry.id   444d590ff802421fa9bf6e4a7f6b7ddd
#
_cell.length_a   1.000
_cell.length_b   1.000
_cell.length_c   1.000
_cell.angle_alpha   90.00
_cell.angle_beta   90.00
_cell.angle_gamma   90.00
#
_symmetry.space_group_name_H-M   'P 1'
#
loop_
_entity.id
_entity.type
_entity.pdbx_description
1 polymer ?
#
loop_
_entity_poly.entity_id
_entity_poly.type
_entity_poly.pdbx_seq_one_letter_code
_entity_poly.pdbx_strand_id
1 'polypeptide(L)'
;EIMPSLVGSEMCIRDRGAGRLRTVFRIVLPSAMPGILSGIILAVGRIVGETAALIYTAGTVADLAPNLMASGRTLAVHMYSLSREGLHTNEAYATGVVLLVIVLLINGVSTLIAGKFTKGDGEVK
;
A
#
# COMPACT_ATOMS: atom_id res chain seq x y z
N GLU A 1 10.60 14.74 -17.16
CA GLU A 1 11.14 14.48 -18.52
C GLU A 1 10.79 13.12 -19.13
N ILE A 2 10.11 12.22 -18.39
CA ILE A 2 9.74 10.88 -18.87
C ILE A 2 8.40 10.88 -19.65
N MET A 3 7.54 11.84 -19.43
CA MET A 3 6.21 11.92 -20.05
C MET A 3 6.19 12.08 -21.59
N PRO A 4 7.03 12.91 -22.22
CA PRO A 4 6.99 13.06 -23.68
C PRO A 4 7.47 11.82 -24.44
N SER A 5 8.34 11.01 -23.84
CA SER A 5 8.84 9.77 -24.45
C SER A 5 7.77 8.67 -24.52
N LEU A 6 6.92 8.56 -23.48
CA LEU A 6 5.82 7.58 -23.42
C LEU A 6 4.72 7.91 -24.44
N VAL A 7 4.36 9.18 -24.59
CA VAL A 7 3.34 9.63 -25.56
C VAL A 7 3.78 9.37 -26.99
N GLY A 8 5.06 9.59 -27.32
CA GLY A 8 5.61 9.30 -28.64
C GLY A 8 5.62 7.81 -28.98
N SER A 9 5.94 6.95 -28.02
CA SER A 9 5.95 5.49 -28.23
C SER A 9 4.53 4.91 -28.39
N GLU A 10 3.54 5.41 -27.67
CA GLU A 10 2.14 5.00 -27.83
C GLU A 10 1.59 5.35 -29.24
N MET A 11 1.92 6.52 -29.77
CA MET A 11 1.54 6.89 -31.13
C MET A 11 2.13 5.93 -32.18
N CYS A 12 3.41 5.64 -32.11
CA CYS A 12 4.07 4.73 -33.04
C CYS A 12 3.53 3.30 -33.00
N ILE A 13 3.12 2.81 -31.84
CA ILE A 13 2.55 1.46 -31.67
C ILE A 13 1.13 1.40 -32.24
N ARG A 14 0.36 2.47 -32.10
CA ARG A 14 -1.00 2.58 -32.62
C ARG A 14 -1.04 2.67 -34.14
N ASP A 15 -0.09 3.35 -34.73
CA ASP A 15 0.04 3.48 -36.20
C ASP A 15 0.37 2.14 -36.89
N ARG A 16 0.93 1.17 -36.11
CA ARG A 16 1.18 -0.20 -36.57
C ARG A 16 -0.01 -1.16 -36.40
N GLY A 17 -1.21 -0.68 -36.08
CA GLY A 17 -2.44 -1.47 -36.02
C GLY A 17 -2.70 -2.19 -34.69
N ALA A 18 -1.98 -1.88 -33.62
CA ALA A 18 -2.24 -2.48 -32.30
C ALA A 18 -3.47 -1.85 -31.66
N GLY A 19 -4.43 -2.68 -31.23
CA GLY A 19 -5.62 -2.23 -30.49
C GLY A 19 -5.24 -1.55 -29.16
N ARG A 20 -5.97 -0.48 -28.79
CA ARG A 20 -5.72 0.31 -27.55
C ARG A 20 -5.58 -0.55 -26.29
N LEU A 21 -6.46 -1.53 -26.10
CA LEU A 21 -6.42 -2.41 -24.94
C LEU A 21 -5.15 -3.28 -24.91
N ARG A 22 -4.72 -3.80 -26.06
CA ARG A 22 -3.51 -4.60 -26.16
C ARG A 22 -2.25 -3.77 -25.84
N THR A 23 -2.20 -2.53 -26.29
CA THR A 23 -1.10 -1.60 -26.00
C THR A 23 -1.03 -1.32 -24.49
N VAL A 24 -2.17 -1.02 -23.86
CA VAL A 24 -2.24 -0.73 -22.42
C VAL A 24 -1.80 -1.92 -21.58
N PHE A 25 -2.38 -3.10 -21.80
CA PHE A 25 -2.13 -4.27 -20.94
C PHE A 25 -0.79 -4.96 -21.21
N ARG A 26 -0.25 -4.85 -22.41
CA ARG A 26 0.95 -5.61 -22.80
C ARG A 26 2.22 -4.77 -22.87
N ILE A 27 2.10 -3.45 -22.92
CA ILE A 27 3.26 -2.55 -23.03
C ILE A 27 3.25 -1.52 -21.89
N VAL A 28 2.18 -0.75 -21.75
CA VAL A 28 2.14 0.36 -20.78
C VAL A 28 2.09 -0.15 -19.35
N LEU A 29 1.22 -1.10 -19.06
CA LEU A 29 1.03 -1.63 -17.71
C LEU A 29 2.30 -2.31 -17.17
N PRO A 30 2.97 -3.23 -17.90
CA PRO A 30 4.24 -3.81 -17.43
C PRO A 30 5.33 -2.75 -17.23
N SER A 31 5.47 -1.78 -18.13
CA SER A 31 6.48 -0.73 -17.99
C SER A 31 6.22 0.22 -16.82
N ALA A 32 4.95 0.40 -16.43
CA ALA A 32 4.55 1.21 -15.28
C ALA A 32 4.57 0.45 -13.94
N MET A 33 4.70 -0.89 -13.94
CA MET A 33 4.64 -1.73 -12.73
C MET A 33 5.59 -1.30 -11.61
N PRO A 34 6.86 -0.92 -11.85
CA PRO A 34 7.74 -0.48 -10.77
C PRO A 34 7.21 0.76 -10.03
N GLY A 35 6.63 1.71 -10.77
CA GLY A 35 6.02 2.90 -10.19
C GLY A 35 4.73 2.59 -9.41
N ILE A 36 3.87 1.73 -9.95
CA ILE A 36 2.64 1.27 -9.29
C ILE A 36 2.97 0.56 -7.97
N LEU A 37 3.95 -0.34 -7.97
CA LEU A 37 4.35 -1.08 -6.77
C LEU A 37 4.95 -0.16 -5.70
N SER A 38 5.77 0.80 -6.09
CA SER A 38 6.28 1.83 -5.19
C SER A 38 5.14 2.64 -4.55
N GLY A 39 4.14 3.04 -5.34
CA GLY A 39 2.95 3.73 -4.87
C GLY A 39 2.12 2.90 -3.88
N ILE A 40 1.96 1.60 -4.14
CA ILE A 40 1.24 0.69 -3.24
C ILE A 40 1.97 0.55 -1.90
N ILE A 41 3.29 0.37 -1.89
CA ILE A 41 4.08 0.27 -0.66
C ILE A 41 3.92 1.54 0.20
N LEU A 42 4.01 2.70 -0.44
CA LEU A 42 3.82 3.98 0.25
C LEU A 42 2.40 4.14 0.80
N ALA A 43 1.38 3.75 0.03
CA ALA A 43 -0.03 3.81 0.43
C ALA A 43 -0.31 2.88 1.62
N VAL A 44 0.22 1.65 1.61
CA VAL A 44 0.08 0.71 2.73
C VAL A 44 0.68 1.28 4.01
N GLY A 45 1.90 1.84 3.95
CA GLY A 45 2.53 2.48 5.09
C GLY A 45 1.68 3.62 5.67
N ARG A 46 1.08 4.43 4.81
CA ARG A 46 0.19 5.53 5.21
C ARG A 46 -1.10 5.02 5.86
N ILE A 47 -1.77 4.03 5.26
CA ILE A 47 -3.03 3.46 5.78
C ILE A 47 -2.82 2.84 7.17
N VAL A 48 -1.74 2.07 7.35
CA VAL A 48 -1.44 1.44 8.64
C VAL A 48 -1.13 2.46 9.73
N GLY A 49 -0.49 3.58 9.37
CA GLY A 49 -0.17 4.68 10.28
C GLY A 49 -1.32 5.67 10.51
N GLU A 50 -2.42 5.57 9.76
CA GLU A 50 -3.53 6.51 9.87
C GLU A 50 -4.27 6.34 11.22
N THR A 51 -4.19 7.34 12.07
CA THR A 51 -4.80 7.31 13.41
C THR A 51 -5.89 8.35 13.55
N ALA A 52 -5.66 9.56 13.09
CA ALA A 52 -6.57 10.70 13.34
C ALA A 52 -7.94 10.51 12.71
N ALA A 53 -8.00 10.10 11.44
CA ALA A 53 -9.28 9.85 10.77
C ALA A 53 -10.02 8.66 11.39
N LEU A 54 -9.30 7.60 11.76
CA LEU A 54 -9.90 6.39 12.31
C LEU A 54 -10.49 6.56 13.71
N ILE A 55 -9.96 7.46 14.54
CA ILE A 55 -10.56 7.81 15.82
C ILE A 55 -11.99 8.32 15.63
N TYR A 56 -12.22 9.13 14.61
CA TYR A 56 -13.52 9.75 14.35
C TYR A 56 -14.48 8.88 13.52
N THR A 57 -13.97 7.93 12.75
CA THR A 57 -14.78 7.13 11.83
C THR A 57 -15.03 5.71 12.34
N ALA A 58 -14.01 5.03 12.82
CA ALA A 58 -14.11 3.64 13.31
C ALA A 58 -14.35 3.55 14.83
N GLY A 59 -14.00 4.59 15.57
CA GLY A 59 -14.16 4.66 17.02
C GLY A 59 -12.94 4.20 17.81
N THR A 60 -13.10 4.16 19.14
CA THR A 60 -12.02 3.86 20.10
C THR A 60 -12.33 2.67 21.00
N VAL A 61 -13.41 1.94 20.73
CA VAL A 61 -13.85 0.79 21.55
C VAL A 61 -12.87 -0.38 21.42
N ALA A 62 -12.47 -0.95 22.55
CA ALA A 62 -11.47 -2.02 22.61
C ALA A 62 -11.99 -3.40 22.20
N ASP A 63 -13.31 -3.57 22.12
CA ASP A 63 -13.91 -4.87 21.82
C ASP A 63 -13.78 -5.25 20.35
N LEU A 64 -13.80 -6.57 20.10
CA LEU A 64 -13.83 -7.11 18.74
C LEU A 64 -15.17 -6.76 18.10
N ALA A 65 -15.12 -6.04 17.00
CA ALA A 65 -16.32 -5.66 16.25
C ALA A 65 -17.02 -6.91 15.68
N PRO A 66 -18.25 -7.24 16.10
CA PRO A 66 -18.97 -8.42 15.61
C PRO A 66 -19.46 -8.23 14.16
N ASN A 67 -19.55 -6.99 13.68
CA ASN A 67 -20.04 -6.64 12.35
C ASN A 67 -19.21 -5.47 11.78
N LEU A 68 -19.21 -5.31 10.46
CA LEU A 68 -18.55 -4.21 9.76
C LEU A 68 -19.07 -2.81 10.14
N MET A 69 -20.26 -2.73 10.73
CA MET A 69 -20.87 -1.48 11.19
C MET A 69 -20.67 -1.22 12.68
N ALA A 70 -20.05 -2.15 13.40
CA ALA A 70 -19.75 -1.97 14.82
C ALA A 70 -18.47 -1.14 15.00
N SER A 71 -18.44 -0.38 16.11
CA SER A 71 -17.27 0.38 16.51
C SER A 71 -16.12 -0.57 16.88
N GLY A 72 -14.92 -0.22 16.45
CA GLY A 72 -13.70 -0.94 16.80
C GLY A 72 -12.50 -0.03 16.72
N ARG A 73 -11.33 -0.46 17.23
CA ARG A 73 -10.11 0.34 17.10
C ARG A 73 -9.02 -0.43 16.36
N THR A 74 -8.29 0.29 15.51
CA THR A 74 -7.08 -0.25 14.88
C THR A 74 -5.91 -0.26 15.87
N LEU A 75 -4.86 -0.99 15.53
CA LEU A 75 -3.67 -1.09 16.37
C LEU A 75 -3.01 0.29 16.60
N ALA A 76 -3.00 1.16 15.59
CA ALA A 76 -2.50 2.53 15.70
C ALA A 76 -3.35 3.39 16.66
N VAL A 77 -4.68 3.28 16.58
CA VAL A 77 -5.60 3.96 17.50
C VAL A 77 -5.46 3.40 18.91
N HIS A 78 -5.24 2.10 19.06
CA HIS A 78 -5.02 1.45 20.36
C HIS A 78 -3.75 1.98 21.04
N MET A 79 -2.65 2.02 20.34
CA MET A 79 -1.38 2.58 20.82
C MET A 79 -1.55 4.05 21.26
N TYR A 80 -2.24 4.85 20.44
CA TYR A 80 -2.50 6.25 20.74
C TYR A 80 -3.36 6.42 22.00
N SER A 81 -4.43 5.62 22.16
CA SER A 81 -5.30 5.64 23.32
C SER A 81 -4.54 5.34 24.62
N LEU A 82 -3.76 4.26 24.63
CA LEU A 82 -2.92 3.87 25.77
C LEU A 82 -1.88 4.93 26.12
N SER A 83 -1.29 5.57 25.11
CA SER A 83 -0.30 6.63 25.32
C SER A 83 -0.92 7.88 25.95
N ARG A 84 -2.16 8.20 25.60
CA ARG A 84 -2.88 9.38 26.16
C ARG A 84 -3.30 9.18 27.60
N GLU A 85 -3.67 7.98 27.99
CA GLU A 85 -4.11 7.68 29.36
C GLU A 85 -2.96 7.71 30.35
N GLY A 86 -1.70 7.57 29.91
CA GLY A 86 -0.50 7.69 30.73
C GLY A 86 -0.29 6.58 31.77
N LEU A 87 -1.31 5.75 32.00
CA LEU A 87 -1.31 4.66 32.99
C LEU A 87 -0.72 3.35 32.46
N HIS A 88 -0.75 3.16 31.14
CA HIS A 88 -0.38 1.91 30.45
C HIS A 88 0.73 2.12 29.40
N THR A 89 1.78 2.84 29.77
CA THR A 89 2.88 3.16 28.85
C THR A 89 3.60 1.91 28.34
N ASN A 90 3.78 0.89 29.17
CA ASN A 90 4.41 -0.37 28.77
C ASN A 90 3.60 -1.11 27.70
N GLU A 91 2.28 -1.11 27.83
CA GLU A 91 1.36 -1.70 26.84
C GLU A 91 1.35 -0.90 25.53
N ALA A 92 1.46 0.42 25.61
CA ALA A 92 1.60 1.28 24.43
C ALA A 92 2.90 0.96 23.65
N TYR A 93 4.03 0.80 24.34
CA TYR A 93 5.30 0.40 23.71
C TYR A 93 5.21 -1.00 23.10
N ALA A 94 4.62 -1.97 23.79
CA ALA A 94 4.42 -3.32 23.28
C ALA A 94 3.57 -3.30 22.00
N THR A 95 2.48 -2.53 21.99
CA THR A 95 1.62 -2.35 20.81
C THR A 95 2.38 -1.69 19.66
N GLY A 96 3.23 -0.71 19.95
CA GLY A 96 4.09 -0.06 18.96
C GLY A 96 5.09 -1.03 18.31
N VAL A 97 5.69 -1.92 19.09
CA VAL A 97 6.59 -2.96 18.56
C VAL A 97 5.83 -3.92 17.64
N VAL A 98 4.66 -4.38 18.06
CA VAL A 98 3.81 -5.26 17.23
C VAL A 98 3.44 -4.57 15.92
N LEU A 99 3.03 -3.29 15.97
CA LEU A 99 2.71 -2.51 14.79
C LEU A 99 3.91 -2.39 13.84
N LEU A 100 5.10 -2.10 14.39
CA LEU A 100 6.35 -2.03 13.63
C LEU A 100 6.64 -3.34 12.89
N VAL A 101 6.55 -4.47 13.59
CA VAL A 101 6.78 -5.80 12.99
C VAL A 101 5.79 -6.08 11.86
N ILE A 102 4.50 -5.77 12.06
CA ILE A 102 3.47 -5.94 11.03
C ILE A 102 3.79 -5.08 9.79
N VAL A 103 4.16 -3.81 9.97
CA VAL A 103 4.51 -2.91 8.85
C VAL A 103 5.73 -3.43 8.09
N LEU A 104 6.76 -3.88 8.80
CA LEU A 104 7.95 -4.46 8.18
C LEU A 104 7.63 -5.73 7.39
N LEU A 105 6.78 -6.60 7.92
CA LEU A 105 6.34 -7.81 7.21
C LEU A 105 5.55 -7.47 5.94
N ILE A 106 4.58 -6.55 6.03
CA ILE A 106 3.78 -6.14 4.88
C ILE A 106 4.68 -5.51 3.80
N ASN A 107 5.58 -4.62 4.18
CA ASN A 107 6.52 -3.99 3.25
C ASN A 107 7.49 -5.01 2.64
N GLY A 108 8.01 -5.94 3.43
CA GLY A 108 8.87 -7.02 2.95
C GLY A 108 8.17 -7.92 1.94
N VAL A 109 6.95 -8.35 2.23
CA VAL A 109 6.13 -9.15 1.31
C VAL A 109 5.83 -8.36 0.03
N SER A 110 5.45 -7.09 0.15
CA SER A 110 5.18 -6.23 -1.01
C SER A 110 6.42 -6.09 -1.91
N THR A 111 7.60 -5.90 -1.32
CA THR A 111 8.87 -5.80 -2.06
C THR A 111 9.24 -7.11 -2.76
N LEU A 112 9.02 -8.26 -2.09
CA LEU A 112 9.26 -9.58 -2.69
C LEU A 112 8.34 -9.85 -3.89
N ILE A 113 7.06 -9.49 -3.77
CA ILE A 113 6.09 -9.59 -4.86
C ILE A 113 6.50 -8.68 -6.02
N ALA A 114 6.85 -7.42 -5.72
CA ALA A 114 7.35 -6.47 -6.69
C ALA A 114 8.57 -6.99 -7.46
N GLY A 115 9.54 -7.56 -6.76
CA GLY A 115 10.75 -8.12 -7.36
C GLY A 115 10.48 -9.30 -8.29
N LYS A 116 9.46 -10.12 -8.01
CA LYS A 116 9.06 -11.22 -8.91
C LYS A 116 8.45 -10.71 -10.21
N PHE A 117 7.61 -9.69 -10.15
CA PHE A 117 7.00 -9.09 -11.35
C PHE A 117 8.03 -8.37 -12.22
N THR A 118 9.02 -7.71 -11.62
CA THR A 118 10.06 -6.98 -12.36
C THR A 118 11.07 -7.94 -13.03
N LYS A 119 11.36 -9.11 -12.43
CA LYS A 119 12.26 -10.11 -13.03
C LYS A 119 11.63 -10.87 -14.20
N GLY A 120 10.31 -11.01 -14.25
CA GLY A 120 9.62 -11.68 -15.36
C GLY A 120 9.67 -10.92 -16.68
N ASP A 121 9.89 -9.60 -16.67
CA ASP A 121 9.97 -8.78 -17.89
C ASP A 121 11.39 -8.65 -18.46
N GLY A 122 12.42 -9.10 -17.73
CA GLY A 122 13.82 -9.02 -18.18
C GLY A 122 14.28 -10.15 -19.09
N GLU A 123 13.46 -11.18 -19.33
CA GLU A 123 13.86 -12.41 -20.04
C GLU A 123 13.22 -12.56 -21.43
N VAL A 124 12.62 -11.50 -21.95
CA VAL A 124 12.20 -11.44 -23.36
C VAL A 124 13.17 -10.51 -24.11
N LYS A 125 14.29 -11.08 -24.47
CA LYS A 125 15.24 -10.53 -25.43
C LYS A 125 15.03 -11.21 -26.77
#